data_a9fb45860166f1fbe43f7e6beade0c53
#
_entry.id   a9fb45860166f1fbe43f7e6beade0c53
#
_cell.length_a   1.000
_cell.length_b   1.000
_cell.length_c   1.000
_cell.angle_alpha   90.00
_cell.angle_beta   90.00
_cell.angle_gamma   90.00
#
_symmetry.space_group_name_H-M   'P 1'
#
loop_
_entity.id
_entity.type
_entity.pdbx_description
1 polymer ?
#
loop_
_entity_poly.entity_id
_entity_poly.type
_entity_poly.pdbx_seq_one_letter_code
_entity_poly.pdbx_strand_id
1 'polypeptide(L)'
;MNRALYALAAYAEAHGLIEPDDRIWAVNRLLEVMELCDITPPGEPLGDTTLPALLAALTQNAVDRGVIDDNQTARDLFDTKLMGALTPAPHEVRRKFSALYRESPKTATDWYYAFSGDTNYIRRDRIARDIKWQYPCAYGALDITINLAKPEKDPRAIAAARAAAPSGYPKCMLCAENEGYAGRMDYPARQNHRPIPLTVNGENWYLQYSPYVYYPEHCIVFNGKHTPMKIDRQTFAKLLDFVALFPHYFVGSNADLPSGGGSILSHDHFQGGHYDFAMAKAPIETPVVFAGFDDIEAGIVKWPMSVIRLRCRDKARLVELADRILAAWRGYTDESAFIYAFTDGVPHNTITPIARQNGGCFELDLVLRNNITTPEHPLGVYHPHAELHHIKKENIGLIEVMGLAVLPARLKAELTDLRDAILAGSDIRGDETLEKHADWVDELKTHHRFTAENTAEILRQEVGAVFARVLADAGVYARTPEGKAAFLRFIDAVNGKS
;
A
#
# COMPACT_ATOMS: atom_id res chain seq x y z
N MET A 1 23.95 -7.48 27.26
CA MET A 1 22.93 -8.53 27.07
C MET A 1 21.90 -8.53 28.21
N ASN A 2 22.23 -8.90 29.44
CA ASN A 2 21.27 -8.97 30.56
C ASN A 2 20.40 -7.72 30.70
N ARG A 3 21.03 -6.52 30.69
CA ARG A 3 20.32 -5.24 30.74
C ARG A 3 19.31 -5.06 29.60
N ALA A 4 19.64 -5.48 28.37
CA ALA A 4 18.74 -5.37 27.22
C ALA A 4 17.52 -6.29 27.34
N LEU A 5 17.64 -7.48 27.91
CA LEU A 5 16.51 -8.40 28.15
C LEU A 5 15.52 -7.82 29.16
N TYR A 6 16.01 -7.32 30.29
CA TYR A 6 15.14 -6.65 31.29
C TYR A 6 14.52 -5.37 30.72
N ALA A 7 15.26 -4.60 29.91
CA ALA A 7 14.75 -3.40 29.26
C ALA A 7 13.67 -3.72 28.25
N LEU A 8 13.79 -4.83 27.49
CA LEU A 8 12.77 -5.27 26.54
C LEU A 8 11.48 -5.73 27.25
N ALA A 9 11.62 -6.44 28.40
CA ALA A 9 10.46 -6.81 29.21
C ALA A 9 9.79 -5.57 29.83
N ALA A 10 10.56 -4.59 30.31
CA ALA A 10 10.04 -3.32 30.81
C ALA A 10 9.34 -2.50 29.72
N TYR A 11 9.89 -2.50 28.50
CA TYR A 11 9.26 -1.91 27.33
C TYR A 11 7.88 -2.54 27.07
N ALA A 12 7.80 -3.88 27.06
CA ALA A 12 6.55 -4.60 26.84
C ALA A 12 5.47 -4.26 27.87
N GLU A 13 5.86 -4.14 29.15
CA GLU A 13 4.96 -3.72 30.23
C GLU A 13 4.49 -2.26 30.04
N ALA A 14 5.42 -1.34 29.75
CA ALA A 14 5.11 0.08 29.56
C ALA A 14 4.16 0.33 28.38
N HIS A 15 4.16 -0.56 27.37
CA HIS A 15 3.28 -0.48 26.20
C HIS A 15 2.05 -1.42 26.31
N GLY A 16 1.85 -2.04 27.47
CA GLY A 16 0.68 -2.92 27.72
C GLY A 16 0.63 -4.15 26.84
N LEU A 17 1.81 -4.68 26.45
CA LEU A 17 1.95 -5.98 25.77
C LEU A 17 1.94 -7.13 26.78
N ILE A 18 2.40 -6.88 28.00
CA ILE A 18 2.32 -7.79 29.15
C ILE A 18 1.81 -7.05 30.38
N GLU A 19 1.25 -7.77 31.33
CA GLU A 19 0.88 -7.21 32.63
C GLU A 19 2.11 -7.18 33.58
N PRO A 20 2.14 -6.32 34.61
CA PRO A 20 3.24 -6.25 35.58
C PRO A 20 3.57 -7.59 36.22
N ASP A 21 2.56 -8.42 36.50
CA ASP A 21 2.71 -9.75 37.10
C ASP A 21 3.40 -10.77 36.16
N ASP A 22 3.40 -10.50 34.85
CA ASP A 22 4.01 -11.37 33.83
C ASP A 22 5.50 -11.09 33.62
N ARG A 23 6.09 -10.09 34.27
CA ARG A 23 7.47 -9.65 34.00
C ARG A 23 8.50 -10.78 34.13
N ILE A 24 8.41 -11.62 35.17
CA ILE A 24 9.35 -12.72 35.39
C ILE A 24 9.18 -13.76 34.27
N TRP A 25 7.94 -14.11 33.97
CA TRP A 25 7.62 -15.03 32.86
C TRP A 25 8.15 -14.50 31.53
N ALA A 26 7.96 -13.23 31.22
CA ALA A 26 8.43 -12.58 30.01
C ALA A 26 9.96 -12.66 29.87
N VAL A 27 10.70 -12.36 30.96
CA VAL A 27 12.16 -12.49 30.97
C VAL A 27 12.59 -13.94 30.69
N ASN A 28 11.93 -14.93 31.30
CA ASN A 28 12.22 -16.35 31.08
C ASN A 28 11.90 -16.77 29.63
N ARG A 29 10.83 -16.25 29.03
CA ARG A 29 10.52 -16.47 27.61
C ARG A 29 11.59 -15.87 26.68
N LEU A 30 12.10 -14.67 27.01
CA LEU A 30 13.21 -14.06 26.26
C LEU A 30 14.51 -14.87 26.41
N LEU A 31 14.81 -15.43 27.60
CA LEU A 31 15.95 -16.33 27.80
C LEU A 31 15.87 -17.55 26.90
N GLU A 32 14.68 -18.18 26.82
CA GLU A 32 14.44 -19.34 25.94
C GLU A 32 14.71 -18.96 24.47
N VAL A 33 14.18 -17.81 24.00
CA VAL A 33 14.39 -17.34 22.62
C VAL A 33 15.86 -17.08 22.34
N MET A 34 16.60 -16.54 23.32
CA MET A 34 18.02 -16.25 23.23
C MET A 34 18.90 -17.49 23.44
N GLU A 35 18.34 -18.66 23.74
CA GLU A 35 19.09 -19.90 24.10
C GLU A 35 20.07 -19.63 25.24
N LEU A 36 19.60 -19.02 26.31
CA LEU A 36 20.34 -18.70 27.51
C LEU A 36 19.77 -19.46 28.71
N CYS A 37 20.65 -19.96 29.58
CA CYS A 37 20.28 -20.69 30.81
C CYS A 37 20.41 -19.84 32.08
N ASP A 38 21.04 -18.66 31.98
CA ASP A 38 21.34 -17.83 33.13
C ASP A 38 21.22 -16.34 32.78
N ILE A 39 20.81 -15.54 33.77
CA ILE A 39 20.69 -14.10 33.68
C ILE A 39 20.94 -13.42 35.03
N THR A 40 21.74 -12.37 35.03
CA THR A 40 21.96 -11.53 36.23
C THR A 40 21.07 -10.30 36.15
N PRO A 41 20.24 -10.03 37.19
CA PRO A 41 19.48 -8.80 37.27
C PRO A 41 20.41 -7.56 37.15
N PRO A 42 19.98 -6.49 36.46
CA PRO A 42 20.76 -5.27 36.35
C PRO A 42 20.89 -4.62 37.72
N GLY A 43 22.13 -4.28 38.12
CA GLY A 43 22.41 -3.58 39.39
C GLY A 43 22.03 -2.09 39.36
N GLU A 44 21.70 -1.53 38.21
CA GLU A 44 21.37 -0.11 38.01
C GLU A 44 20.05 0.03 37.24
N PRO A 45 19.36 1.20 37.34
CA PRO A 45 18.18 1.47 36.56
C PRO A 45 18.40 1.28 35.07
N LEU A 46 17.38 0.75 34.38
CA LEU A 46 17.36 0.66 32.92
C LEU A 46 17.27 2.09 32.37
N GLY A 47 18.28 2.49 31.58
CA GLY A 47 18.24 3.80 30.93
C GLY A 47 17.25 3.82 29.76
N ASP A 48 16.91 5.03 29.29
CA ASP A 48 16.06 5.21 28.12
C ASP A 48 16.77 4.64 26.88
N THR A 49 16.26 3.53 26.38
CA THR A 49 16.75 2.87 25.17
C THR A 49 15.57 2.58 24.25
N THR A 50 15.72 2.92 22.98
CA THR A 50 14.66 2.71 21.98
C THR A 50 14.50 1.23 21.64
N LEU A 51 13.27 0.81 21.28
CA LEU A 51 13.01 -0.57 20.85
C LEU A 51 13.96 -1.06 19.74
N PRO A 52 14.24 -0.29 18.67
CA PRO A 52 15.19 -0.72 17.64
C PRO A 52 16.59 -0.98 18.18
N ALA A 53 17.08 -0.16 19.13
CA ALA A 53 18.39 -0.35 19.73
C ALA A 53 18.45 -1.59 20.64
N LEU A 54 17.37 -1.88 21.39
CA LEU A 54 17.26 -3.11 22.20
C LEU A 54 17.29 -4.35 21.32
N LEU A 55 16.46 -4.37 20.27
CA LEU A 55 16.38 -5.49 19.34
C LEU A 55 17.70 -5.68 18.58
N ALA A 56 18.35 -4.60 18.15
CA ALA A 56 19.65 -4.67 17.49
C ALA A 56 20.73 -5.29 18.42
N ALA A 57 20.78 -4.88 19.69
CA ALA A 57 21.74 -5.39 20.65
C ALA A 57 21.52 -6.89 20.95
N LEU A 58 20.26 -7.33 21.12
CA LEU A 58 19.92 -8.73 21.37
C LEU A 58 20.17 -9.59 20.13
N THR A 59 19.82 -9.11 18.97
CA THR A 59 20.04 -9.80 17.69
C THR A 59 21.53 -9.93 17.40
N GLN A 60 22.32 -8.87 17.63
CA GLN A 60 23.78 -8.94 17.48
C GLN A 60 24.40 -9.96 18.44
N ASN A 61 23.96 -10.01 19.70
CA ASN A 61 24.42 -11.05 20.63
C ASN A 61 24.09 -12.47 20.17
N ALA A 62 22.91 -12.67 19.54
CA ALA A 62 22.53 -13.98 18.97
C ALA A 62 23.45 -14.36 17.80
N VAL A 63 23.82 -13.38 16.93
CA VAL A 63 24.80 -13.58 15.85
C VAL A 63 26.19 -13.94 16.42
N ASP A 64 26.70 -13.16 17.37
CA ASP A 64 28.02 -13.35 17.96
C ASP A 64 28.17 -14.74 18.64
N ARG A 65 27.07 -15.28 19.12
CA ARG A 65 27.01 -16.62 19.74
C ARG A 65 26.70 -17.75 18.74
N GLY A 66 26.46 -17.42 17.47
CA GLY A 66 26.12 -18.41 16.44
C GLY A 66 24.71 -19.00 16.56
N VAL A 67 23.79 -18.34 17.29
CA VAL A 67 22.37 -18.75 17.39
C VAL A 67 21.63 -18.51 16.07
N ILE A 68 22.00 -17.44 15.37
CA ILE A 68 21.48 -17.10 14.04
C ILE A 68 22.62 -16.69 13.10
N ASP A 69 22.37 -16.82 11.79
CA ASP A 69 23.28 -16.34 10.76
C ASP A 69 23.31 -14.82 10.69
N ASP A 70 24.46 -14.24 10.29
CA ASP A 70 24.61 -12.82 10.07
C ASP A 70 24.12 -12.40 8.69
N ASN A 71 22.80 -12.33 8.54
CA ASN A 71 22.14 -11.74 7.39
C ASN A 71 20.82 -11.07 7.81
N GLN A 72 20.33 -10.12 6.99
CA GLN A 72 19.16 -9.32 7.35
C GLN A 72 17.90 -10.14 7.56
N THR A 73 17.69 -11.21 6.79
CA THR A 73 16.50 -12.08 6.93
C THR A 73 16.52 -12.82 8.27
N ALA A 74 17.66 -13.44 8.64
CA ALA A 74 17.78 -14.13 9.91
C ALA A 74 17.59 -13.17 11.10
N ARG A 75 18.15 -11.96 11.01
CA ARG A 75 17.95 -10.89 12.00
C ARG A 75 16.49 -10.50 12.12
N ASP A 76 15.76 -10.33 11.00
CA ASP A 76 14.34 -9.98 10.98
C ASP A 76 13.44 -11.11 11.52
N LEU A 77 13.77 -12.35 11.26
CA LEU A 77 13.07 -13.50 11.84
C LEU A 77 13.26 -13.56 13.35
N PHE A 78 14.49 -13.29 13.80
CA PHE A 78 14.85 -13.38 15.22
C PHE A 78 14.26 -12.24 16.07
N ASP A 79 14.34 -11.01 15.62
CA ASP A 79 13.73 -9.89 16.34
C ASP A 79 12.20 -10.02 16.42
N THR A 80 11.57 -10.57 15.35
CA THR A 80 10.14 -10.90 15.38
C THR A 80 9.83 -12.03 16.36
N LYS A 81 10.73 -13.01 16.52
CA LYS A 81 10.60 -14.08 17.52
C LYS A 81 10.68 -13.52 18.94
N LEU A 82 11.62 -12.59 19.22
CA LEU A 82 11.71 -11.89 20.50
C LEU A 82 10.41 -11.14 20.83
N MET A 83 9.90 -10.33 19.90
CA MET A 83 8.66 -9.60 20.09
C MET A 83 7.44 -10.52 20.18
N GLY A 84 7.44 -11.62 19.44
CA GLY A 84 6.39 -12.64 19.48
C GLY A 84 6.25 -13.29 20.87
N ALA A 85 7.36 -13.44 21.59
CA ALA A 85 7.34 -13.96 22.97
C ALA A 85 6.65 -13.01 23.98
N LEU A 86 6.55 -11.72 23.62
CA LEU A 86 5.95 -10.66 24.45
C LEU A 86 4.58 -10.20 23.93
N THR A 87 4.17 -10.67 22.76
CA THR A 87 2.90 -10.25 22.14
C THR A 87 1.72 -11.02 22.75
N PRO A 88 0.67 -10.34 23.20
CA PRO A 88 -0.51 -10.98 23.78
C PRO A 88 -1.14 -12.02 22.86
N ALA A 89 -1.85 -12.99 23.45
CA ALA A 89 -2.56 -13.99 22.68
C ALA A 89 -3.66 -13.39 21.79
N PRO A 90 -3.99 -14.01 20.63
CA PRO A 90 -4.98 -13.45 19.71
C PRO A 90 -6.33 -13.10 20.34
N HIS A 91 -6.84 -13.93 21.26
CA HIS A 91 -8.13 -13.67 21.91
C HIS A 91 -8.11 -12.44 22.83
N GLU A 92 -6.97 -12.12 23.43
CA GLU A 92 -6.82 -10.93 24.31
C GLU A 92 -6.86 -9.66 23.48
N VAL A 93 -6.10 -9.64 22.36
CA VAL A 93 -6.08 -8.52 21.42
C VAL A 93 -7.48 -8.28 20.83
N ARG A 94 -8.17 -9.34 20.40
CA ARG A 94 -9.53 -9.27 19.86
C ARG A 94 -10.55 -8.79 20.89
N ARG A 95 -10.43 -9.25 22.14
CA ARG A 95 -11.29 -8.81 23.25
C ARG A 95 -11.11 -7.31 23.52
N LYS A 96 -9.86 -6.84 23.58
CA LYS A 96 -9.55 -5.42 23.80
C LYS A 96 -10.03 -4.55 22.62
N PHE A 97 -9.76 -4.97 21.40
CA PHE A 97 -10.28 -4.28 20.19
C PHE A 97 -11.80 -4.17 20.24
N SER A 98 -12.51 -5.26 20.54
CA SER A 98 -13.98 -5.27 20.60
C SER A 98 -14.52 -4.38 21.73
N ALA A 99 -13.82 -4.28 22.85
CA ALA A 99 -14.19 -3.38 23.93
C ALA A 99 -14.09 -1.92 23.50
N LEU A 100 -12.96 -1.54 22.91
CA LEU A 100 -12.73 -0.18 22.40
C LEU A 100 -13.65 0.17 21.23
N TYR A 101 -13.97 -0.80 20.36
CA TYR A 101 -14.90 -0.60 19.24
C TYR A 101 -16.30 -0.25 19.71
N ARG A 102 -16.75 -0.77 20.87
CA ARG A 102 -18.04 -0.37 21.47
C ARG A 102 -18.04 1.08 21.96
N GLU A 103 -16.88 1.65 22.27
CA GLU A 103 -16.75 3.08 22.57
C GLU A 103 -16.78 3.91 21.28
N SER A 104 -15.91 3.60 20.35
CA SER A 104 -15.94 4.12 19.00
C SER A 104 -15.05 3.29 18.05
N PRO A 105 -15.41 3.16 16.76
CA PRO A 105 -14.53 2.54 15.77
C PRO A 105 -13.14 3.16 15.72
N LYS A 106 -13.05 4.50 15.85
CA LYS A 106 -11.78 5.24 15.83
C LYS A 106 -10.90 4.90 17.03
N THR A 107 -11.45 4.82 18.24
CA THR A 107 -10.69 4.44 19.45
C THR A 107 -10.07 3.05 19.28
N ALA A 108 -10.80 2.11 18.69
CA ALA A 108 -10.30 0.75 18.44
C ALA A 108 -9.16 0.73 17.42
N THR A 109 -9.31 1.46 16.31
CA THR A 109 -8.27 1.51 15.25
C THR A 109 -7.04 2.26 15.70
N ASP A 110 -7.17 3.39 16.43
CA ASP A 110 -6.04 4.13 17.02
C ASP A 110 -5.20 3.22 17.94
N TRP A 111 -5.87 2.49 18.83
CA TRP A 111 -5.19 1.53 19.70
C TRP A 111 -4.52 0.41 18.91
N TYR A 112 -5.22 -0.18 17.95
CA TYR A 112 -4.68 -1.31 17.17
C TYR A 112 -3.51 -0.90 16.28
N TYR A 113 -3.53 0.34 15.76
CA TYR A 113 -2.39 0.89 15.03
C TYR A 113 -1.17 1.10 15.93
N ALA A 114 -1.37 1.69 17.12
CA ALA A 114 -0.32 1.82 18.13
C ALA A 114 0.25 0.45 18.52
N PHE A 115 -0.61 -0.51 18.86
CA PHE A 115 -0.25 -1.90 19.18
C PHE A 115 0.60 -2.54 18.06
N SER A 116 0.22 -2.37 16.79
CA SER A 116 0.97 -2.93 15.65
C SER A 116 2.38 -2.36 15.55
N GLY A 117 2.59 -1.10 15.97
CA GLY A 117 3.93 -0.50 16.08
C GLY A 117 4.68 -0.96 17.32
N ASP A 118 4.00 -1.07 18.46
CA ASP A 118 4.60 -1.44 19.74
C ASP A 118 5.06 -2.91 19.76
N THR A 119 4.41 -3.78 19.01
CA THR A 119 4.85 -5.16 18.75
C THR A 119 5.96 -5.26 17.70
N ASN A 120 6.44 -4.15 17.14
CA ASN A 120 7.39 -4.12 16.02
C ASN A 120 6.91 -4.84 14.74
N TYR A 121 5.61 -5.11 14.62
CA TYR A 121 5.04 -5.56 13.36
C TYR A 121 5.14 -4.44 12.30
N ILE A 122 4.80 -3.21 12.68
CA ILE A 122 5.14 -1.99 11.95
C ILE A 122 6.50 -1.51 12.44
N ARG A 123 7.52 -1.60 11.59
CA ARG A 123 8.88 -1.19 11.90
C ARG A 123 9.05 0.31 11.72
N ARG A 124 8.67 1.09 12.74
CA ARG A 124 8.64 2.57 12.70
C ARG A 124 9.99 3.17 12.32
N ASP A 125 11.10 2.57 12.76
CA ASP A 125 12.47 3.02 12.45
C ASP A 125 12.81 2.90 10.96
N ARG A 126 12.30 1.88 10.28
CA ARG A 126 12.50 1.69 8.84
C ARG A 126 11.64 2.65 8.03
N ILE A 127 10.38 2.81 8.42
CA ILE A 127 9.44 3.73 7.77
C ILE A 127 9.92 5.19 7.89
N ALA A 128 10.54 5.56 9.01
CA ALA A 128 11.10 6.89 9.21
C ALA A 128 12.24 7.24 8.23
N ARG A 129 12.80 6.26 7.51
CA ARG A 129 13.85 6.48 6.49
C ARG A 129 13.28 6.83 5.13
N ASP A 130 11.99 6.58 4.88
CA ASP A 130 11.34 6.93 3.62
C ASP A 130 11.48 8.42 3.34
N ILE A 131 11.77 8.74 2.08
CA ILE A 131 11.86 10.13 1.63
C ILE A 131 10.51 10.53 1.06
N LYS A 132 9.89 11.55 1.65
CA LYS A 132 8.53 11.99 1.32
C LYS A 132 8.48 13.47 1.01
N TRP A 133 7.73 13.85 -0.03
CA TRP A 133 7.42 15.24 -0.35
C TRP A 133 6.09 15.33 -1.11
N GLN A 134 5.61 16.55 -1.34
CA GLN A 134 4.42 16.80 -2.12
C GLN A 134 4.76 17.57 -3.39
N TYR A 135 4.07 17.23 -4.46
CA TYR A 135 4.11 17.94 -5.74
C TYR A 135 2.77 18.62 -6.02
N PRO A 136 2.69 19.96 -5.96
CA PRO A 136 1.48 20.70 -6.29
C PRO A 136 1.27 20.70 -7.80
N CYS A 137 0.06 20.34 -8.26
CA CYS A 137 -0.32 20.35 -9.67
C CYS A 137 -1.77 20.76 -9.88
N ALA A 138 -2.24 20.76 -11.12
CA ALA A 138 -3.62 21.13 -11.47
C ALA A 138 -4.71 20.23 -10.85
N TYR A 139 -4.32 19.09 -10.32
CA TYR A 139 -5.20 18.08 -9.70
C TYR A 139 -5.12 18.08 -8.16
N GLY A 140 -4.36 18.97 -7.56
CA GLY A 140 -4.06 19.03 -6.13
C GLY A 140 -2.60 18.68 -5.84
N ALA A 141 -2.28 18.43 -4.58
CA ALA A 141 -0.94 18.02 -4.17
C ALA A 141 -0.81 16.50 -4.23
N LEU A 142 0.04 15.99 -5.14
CA LEU A 142 0.38 14.57 -5.22
C LEU A 142 1.42 14.24 -4.15
N ASP A 143 1.25 13.13 -3.47
CA ASP A 143 2.23 12.62 -2.51
C ASP A 143 3.28 11.78 -3.22
N ILE A 144 4.56 12.05 -2.97
CA ILE A 144 5.67 11.30 -3.55
C ILE A 144 6.47 10.66 -2.43
N THR A 145 6.71 9.36 -2.54
CA THR A 145 7.49 8.61 -1.56
C THR A 145 8.53 7.74 -2.26
N ILE A 146 9.81 7.91 -1.92
CA ILE A 146 10.84 6.90 -2.19
C ILE A 146 10.82 5.94 -1.01
N ASN A 147 10.37 4.72 -1.25
CA ASN A 147 10.20 3.71 -0.20
C ASN A 147 11.51 3.01 0.12
N LEU A 148 12.02 3.24 1.34
CA LEU A 148 13.23 2.63 1.88
C LEU A 148 12.92 1.57 2.95
N ALA A 149 11.66 1.47 3.37
CA ALA A 149 11.22 0.54 4.42
C ALA A 149 11.14 -0.92 3.92
N LYS A 150 10.90 -1.13 2.62
CA LYS A 150 10.86 -2.47 2.02
C LYS A 150 12.30 -2.96 1.84
N PRO A 151 12.71 -4.04 2.55
CA PRO A 151 14.07 -4.57 2.43
C PRO A 151 14.32 -5.06 1.00
N GLU A 152 15.48 -4.71 0.45
CA GLU A 152 16.00 -5.36 -0.75
C GLU A 152 16.34 -6.82 -0.42
N LYS A 153 16.09 -7.72 -1.37
CA LYS A 153 16.40 -9.13 -1.16
C LYS A 153 17.91 -9.34 -1.16
N ASP A 154 18.46 -9.73 0.00
CA ASP A 154 19.86 -10.13 0.11
C ASP A 154 20.15 -11.34 -0.82
N PRO A 155 21.19 -11.29 -1.67
CA PRO A 155 21.58 -12.42 -2.51
C PRO A 155 21.82 -13.72 -1.74
N ARG A 156 22.33 -13.63 -0.50
CA ARG A 156 22.51 -14.79 0.39
C ARG A 156 21.18 -15.38 0.84
N ALA A 157 20.21 -14.53 1.17
CA ALA A 157 18.86 -14.94 1.50
C ALA A 157 18.14 -15.57 0.30
N ILE A 158 18.35 -15.05 -0.91
CA ILE A 158 17.84 -15.65 -2.15
C ILE A 158 18.43 -17.05 -2.37
N ALA A 159 19.74 -17.22 -2.16
CA ALA A 159 20.41 -18.53 -2.29
C ALA A 159 19.90 -19.53 -1.24
N ALA A 160 19.77 -19.11 0.02
CA ALA A 160 19.23 -19.93 1.10
C ALA A 160 17.76 -20.33 0.84
N ALA A 161 16.95 -19.39 0.34
CA ALA A 161 15.55 -19.64 -0.03
C ALA A 161 15.42 -20.67 -1.16
N ARG A 162 16.35 -20.67 -2.15
CA ARG A 162 16.38 -21.67 -3.23
C ARG A 162 16.76 -23.06 -2.73
N ALA A 163 17.56 -23.15 -1.68
CA ALA A 163 17.97 -24.42 -1.06
C ALA A 163 16.91 -24.98 -0.09
N ALA A 164 15.93 -24.18 0.34
CA ALA A 164 14.88 -24.59 1.24
C ALA A 164 13.85 -25.50 0.55
N ALA A 165 13.31 -26.47 1.28
CA ALA A 165 12.21 -27.30 0.78
C ALA A 165 10.97 -26.43 0.52
N PRO A 166 10.27 -26.60 -0.63
CA PRO A 166 9.07 -25.82 -0.92
C PRO A 166 7.99 -26.08 0.14
N SER A 167 7.39 -24.99 0.64
CA SER A 167 6.31 -25.05 1.62
C SER A 167 5.08 -24.33 1.09
N GLY A 168 3.92 -24.99 1.15
CA GLY A 168 2.62 -24.41 0.82
C GLY A 168 1.91 -23.76 2.02
N TYR A 169 2.60 -23.57 3.16
CA TYR A 169 2.02 -23.01 4.38
C TYR A 169 2.85 -21.84 4.91
N PRO A 170 2.20 -20.70 5.20
CA PRO A 170 0.87 -20.28 4.73
C PRO A 170 0.82 -20.19 3.19
N LYS A 171 -0.37 -20.30 2.58
CA LYS A 171 -0.53 -20.26 1.11
C LYS A 171 -0.10 -18.90 0.52
N CYS A 172 -0.39 -17.80 1.20
CA CYS A 172 0.05 -16.46 0.80
C CYS A 172 0.13 -15.52 2.01
N MET A 173 0.66 -14.31 1.79
CA MET A 173 0.86 -13.28 2.83
C MET A 173 -0.44 -12.77 3.48
N LEU A 174 -1.60 -13.06 2.89
CA LEU A 174 -2.92 -12.61 3.37
C LEU A 174 -3.73 -13.74 4.01
N CYS A 175 -3.21 -14.96 4.09
CA CYS A 175 -3.91 -16.04 4.77
C CYS A 175 -3.92 -15.83 6.28
N ALA A 176 -5.03 -16.18 6.95
CA ALA A 176 -5.16 -16.07 8.40
C ALA A 176 -4.11 -16.93 9.16
N GLU A 177 -3.60 -17.98 8.53
CA GLU A 177 -2.54 -18.85 9.02
C GLU A 177 -1.19 -18.14 9.23
N ASN A 178 -1.05 -16.90 8.77
CA ASN A 178 0.10 -16.06 9.10
C ASN A 178 0.13 -15.64 10.58
N GLU A 179 -1.00 -15.62 11.28
CA GLU A 179 -1.07 -15.22 12.69
C GLU A 179 -0.16 -16.12 13.55
N GLY A 180 0.87 -15.54 14.13
CA GLY A 180 1.83 -16.27 14.97
C GLY A 180 2.85 -17.12 14.22
N TYR A 181 2.87 -17.09 12.87
CA TYR A 181 3.80 -17.89 12.08
C TYR A 181 5.26 -17.45 12.27
N ALA A 182 6.16 -18.44 12.50
CA ALA A 182 7.57 -18.15 12.78
C ALA A 182 8.37 -17.62 11.59
N GLY A 183 7.84 -17.77 10.39
CA GLY A 183 8.57 -17.42 9.17
C GLY A 183 9.62 -18.48 8.78
N ARG A 184 10.35 -18.18 7.71
CA ARG A 184 11.48 -18.95 7.19
C ARG A 184 12.31 -18.05 6.27
N MET A 185 13.45 -18.49 5.77
CA MET A 185 14.37 -17.64 4.99
C MET A 185 13.75 -17.03 3.73
N ASP A 186 12.71 -17.64 3.15
CA ASP A 186 11.97 -17.15 1.99
C ASP A 186 10.59 -16.54 2.32
N TYR A 187 10.23 -16.51 3.63
CA TYR A 187 8.91 -16.07 4.06
C TYR A 187 8.96 -15.35 5.42
N PRO A 188 8.36 -14.15 5.56
CA PRO A 188 8.49 -13.33 6.75
C PRO A 188 7.82 -13.97 7.98
N ALA A 189 8.41 -13.73 9.16
CA ALA A 189 7.81 -14.06 10.44
C ALA A 189 6.60 -13.13 10.74
N ARG A 190 5.62 -13.69 11.48
CA ARG A 190 4.40 -13.02 11.91
C ARG A 190 4.02 -13.36 13.36
N GLN A 191 5.01 -13.72 14.20
CA GLN A 191 4.78 -14.10 15.60
C GLN A 191 4.21 -12.94 16.42
N ASN A 192 4.49 -11.71 16.03
CA ASN A 192 4.01 -10.44 16.61
C ASN A 192 2.79 -9.84 15.90
N HIS A 193 2.12 -10.60 15.05
CA HIS A 193 0.98 -10.15 14.24
C HIS A 193 -0.33 -10.76 14.74
N ARG A 194 -1.38 -9.93 14.86
CA ARG A 194 -2.71 -10.32 15.35
C ARG A 194 -3.80 -9.66 14.49
N PRO A 195 -4.29 -10.31 13.42
CA PRO A 195 -5.38 -9.79 12.62
C PRO A 195 -6.69 -9.75 13.40
N ILE A 196 -7.49 -8.72 13.16
CA ILE A 196 -8.80 -8.54 13.79
C ILE A 196 -9.87 -9.14 12.88
N PRO A 197 -10.66 -10.12 13.34
CA PRO A 197 -11.77 -10.67 12.57
C PRO A 197 -12.90 -9.64 12.41
N LEU A 198 -13.45 -9.55 11.22
CA LEU A 198 -14.58 -8.70 10.86
C LEU A 198 -15.66 -9.51 10.17
N THR A 199 -16.90 -9.04 10.25
CA THR A 199 -17.97 -9.47 9.34
C THR A 199 -18.21 -8.37 8.33
N VAL A 200 -17.94 -8.64 7.05
CA VAL A 200 -18.12 -7.70 5.95
C VAL A 200 -19.11 -8.33 4.97
N ASN A 201 -20.23 -7.68 4.74
CA ASN A 201 -21.30 -8.17 3.88
C ASN A 201 -21.72 -9.63 4.21
N GLY A 202 -21.78 -9.97 5.51
CA GLY A 202 -22.15 -11.32 6.00
C GLY A 202 -21.06 -12.39 5.86
N GLU A 203 -19.88 -12.06 5.39
CA GLU A 203 -18.74 -12.97 5.24
C GLU A 203 -17.67 -12.72 6.31
N ASN A 204 -16.84 -13.75 6.59
CA ASN A 204 -15.72 -13.64 7.50
C ASN A 204 -14.52 -13.01 6.81
N TRP A 205 -14.09 -11.86 7.30
CA TRP A 205 -12.94 -11.09 6.85
C TRP A 205 -12.01 -10.78 8.01
N TYR A 206 -10.86 -10.21 7.71
CA TYR A 206 -9.89 -9.75 8.71
C TYR A 206 -9.37 -8.37 8.36
N LEU A 207 -9.05 -7.59 9.40
CA LEU A 207 -8.33 -6.31 9.31
C LEU A 207 -6.91 -6.49 9.85
N GLN A 208 -5.93 -6.00 9.11
CA GLN A 208 -4.55 -5.85 9.55
C GLN A 208 -3.96 -4.55 8.99
N TYR A 209 -2.92 -4.02 9.63
CA TYR A 209 -2.16 -2.94 9.01
C TYR A 209 -1.09 -3.48 8.06
N SER A 210 -0.72 -2.67 7.08
CA SER A 210 0.44 -2.96 6.25
C SER A 210 1.72 -2.68 7.03
N PRO A 211 2.70 -3.58 7.07
CA PRO A 211 3.97 -3.31 7.74
C PRO A 211 4.80 -2.21 7.06
N TYR A 212 4.46 -1.81 5.82
CA TYR A 212 5.17 -0.80 5.05
C TYR A 212 4.64 0.63 5.25
N VAL A 213 3.41 0.79 5.70
CA VAL A 213 2.75 2.07 6.05
C VAL A 213 3.05 3.17 5.02
N TYR A 214 2.59 3.00 3.80
CA TYR A 214 2.78 4.00 2.74
C TYR A 214 2.10 5.33 3.06
N TYR A 215 1.02 5.29 3.85
CA TYR A 215 0.26 6.44 4.37
C TYR A 215 -0.27 6.10 5.78
N PRO A 216 -0.75 7.08 6.57
CA PRO A 216 -1.25 6.85 7.93
C PRO A 216 -2.32 5.77 8.00
N GLU A 217 -2.16 4.85 8.95
CA GLU A 217 -3.08 3.74 9.21
C GLU A 217 -3.36 2.87 7.96
N HIS A 218 -2.39 2.73 7.04
CA HIS A 218 -2.51 1.87 5.87
C HIS A 218 -2.86 0.45 6.29
N CYS A 219 -4.09 0.02 5.97
CA CYS A 219 -4.61 -1.28 6.35
C CYS A 219 -4.91 -2.15 5.13
N ILE A 220 -4.98 -3.45 5.39
CA ILE A 220 -5.41 -4.48 4.44
C ILE A 220 -6.60 -5.20 5.07
N VAL A 221 -7.69 -5.28 4.32
CA VAL A 221 -8.89 -6.01 4.67
C VAL A 221 -8.98 -7.22 3.76
N PHE A 222 -8.87 -8.42 4.30
CA PHE A 222 -8.74 -9.62 3.48
C PHE A 222 -9.78 -10.69 3.84
N ASN A 223 -10.19 -11.44 2.82
CA ASN A 223 -11.16 -12.52 2.98
C ASN A 223 -10.58 -13.65 3.85
N GLY A 224 -11.38 -14.19 4.76
CA GLY A 224 -10.99 -15.35 5.57
C GLY A 224 -10.77 -16.63 4.77
N LYS A 225 -11.20 -16.66 3.51
CA LYS A 225 -10.98 -17.75 2.56
C LYS A 225 -9.97 -17.33 1.50
N HIS A 226 -9.02 -18.21 1.18
CA HIS A 226 -8.09 -17.98 0.07
C HIS A 226 -8.81 -18.20 -1.28
N THR A 227 -9.47 -17.15 -1.75
CA THR A 227 -10.21 -17.09 -3.02
C THR A 227 -9.68 -15.98 -3.90
N PRO A 228 -9.63 -16.16 -5.23
CA PRO A 228 -9.16 -15.11 -6.14
C PRO A 228 -9.97 -13.82 -6.03
N MET A 229 -9.31 -12.70 -6.28
CA MET A 229 -9.96 -11.39 -6.41
C MET A 229 -10.91 -11.37 -7.62
N LYS A 230 -12.02 -10.67 -7.44
CA LYS A 230 -12.97 -10.40 -8.50
C LYS A 230 -13.67 -9.08 -8.23
N ILE A 231 -13.78 -8.25 -9.26
CA ILE A 231 -14.58 -7.02 -9.18
C ILE A 231 -15.97 -7.33 -9.70
N ASP A 232 -16.94 -7.26 -8.81
CA ASP A 232 -18.36 -7.49 -9.12
C ASP A 232 -19.26 -6.71 -8.14
N ARG A 233 -20.58 -6.92 -8.26
CA ARG A 233 -21.58 -6.31 -7.38
C ARG A 233 -21.26 -6.49 -5.90
N GLN A 234 -20.77 -7.66 -5.51
CA GLN A 234 -20.45 -7.97 -4.10
C GLN A 234 -19.25 -7.16 -3.61
N THR A 235 -18.28 -6.87 -4.50
CA THR A 235 -17.13 -6.00 -4.17
C THR A 235 -17.62 -4.62 -3.72
N PHE A 236 -18.53 -3.99 -4.46
CA PHE A 236 -19.07 -2.68 -4.09
C PHE A 236 -19.83 -2.73 -2.76
N ALA A 237 -20.62 -3.78 -2.54
CA ALA A 237 -21.33 -3.98 -1.28
C ALA A 237 -20.35 -4.14 -0.10
N LYS A 238 -19.27 -4.92 -0.26
CA LYS A 238 -18.24 -5.13 0.76
C LYS A 238 -17.49 -3.84 1.10
N LEU A 239 -17.10 -3.06 0.09
CA LEU A 239 -16.41 -1.78 0.30
C LEU A 239 -17.29 -0.80 1.08
N LEU A 240 -18.55 -0.65 0.69
CA LEU A 240 -19.50 0.24 1.37
C LEU A 240 -19.86 -0.25 2.78
N ASP A 241 -19.89 -1.56 2.99
CA ASP A 241 -20.11 -2.13 4.32
C ASP A 241 -18.91 -1.89 5.25
N PHE A 242 -17.68 -2.03 4.74
CA PHE A 242 -16.47 -1.73 5.51
C PHE A 242 -16.43 -0.26 5.98
N VAL A 243 -16.72 0.70 5.11
CA VAL A 243 -16.73 2.12 5.51
C VAL A 243 -17.94 2.48 6.38
N ALA A 244 -18.97 1.64 6.45
CA ALA A 244 -20.02 1.76 7.46
C ALA A 244 -19.52 1.30 8.83
N LEU A 245 -18.68 0.25 8.89
CA LEU A 245 -18.03 -0.23 10.13
C LEU A 245 -16.97 0.77 10.63
N PHE A 246 -16.22 1.38 9.72
CA PHE A 246 -15.13 2.33 10.01
C PHE A 246 -15.31 3.64 9.22
N PRO A 247 -16.22 4.54 9.66
CA PRO A 247 -16.58 5.76 8.90
C PRO A 247 -15.43 6.74 8.66
N HIS A 248 -14.38 6.66 9.45
CA HIS A 248 -13.17 7.50 9.34
C HIS A 248 -12.13 6.93 8.35
N TYR A 249 -12.36 5.73 7.79
CA TYR A 249 -11.50 5.10 6.81
C TYR A 249 -12.07 5.24 5.39
N PHE A 250 -11.17 5.26 4.41
CA PHE A 250 -11.48 4.83 3.05
C PHE A 250 -11.12 3.35 2.88
N VAL A 251 -11.64 2.72 1.84
CA VAL A 251 -11.22 1.39 1.38
C VAL A 251 -11.40 1.27 -0.12
N GLY A 252 -10.49 0.56 -0.78
CA GLY A 252 -10.59 0.31 -2.22
C GLY A 252 -10.01 -1.05 -2.61
N SER A 253 -10.31 -1.47 -3.83
CA SER A 253 -9.78 -2.69 -4.42
C SER A 253 -8.84 -2.39 -5.58
N ASN A 254 -7.77 -3.14 -5.73
CA ASN A 254 -7.04 -3.19 -6.99
C ASN A 254 -7.94 -3.76 -8.09
N ALA A 255 -7.55 -3.54 -9.34
CA ALA A 255 -8.21 -4.17 -10.48
C ALA A 255 -8.00 -5.70 -10.49
N ASP A 256 -8.96 -6.45 -11.01
CA ASP A 256 -8.94 -7.92 -11.07
C ASP A 256 -8.34 -8.50 -12.36
N LEU A 257 -7.80 -7.65 -13.23
CA LEU A 257 -7.11 -8.06 -14.44
C LEU A 257 -5.58 -7.91 -14.31
N PRO A 258 -4.80 -8.76 -14.98
CA PRO A 258 -3.34 -8.60 -15.05
C PRO A 258 -2.96 -7.19 -15.51
N SER A 259 -1.82 -6.69 -15.02
CA SER A 259 -1.33 -5.32 -15.27
C SER A 259 -2.22 -4.20 -14.70
N GLY A 260 -3.33 -4.52 -14.04
CA GLY A 260 -4.20 -3.56 -13.36
C GLY A 260 -3.74 -3.14 -11.95
N GLY A 261 -2.51 -3.45 -11.56
CA GLY A 261 -1.86 -2.99 -10.32
C GLY A 261 -1.99 -3.89 -9.10
N GLY A 262 -2.67 -5.04 -9.17
CA GLY A 262 -2.79 -5.98 -8.06
C GLY A 262 -1.56 -6.88 -7.90
N SER A 263 -1.00 -6.98 -6.68
CA SER A 263 0.15 -7.85 -6.40
C SER A 263 -0.21 -9.26 -5.93
N ILE A 264 -1.41 -9.46 -5.38
CA ILE A 264 -1.90 -10.75 -4.84
C ILE A 264 -3.32 -11.00 -5.36
N LEU A 265 -3.44 -11.30 -6.65
CA LEU A 265 -4.75 -11.54 -7.29
C LEU A 265 -5.39 -12.86 -6.83
N SER A 266 -4.61 -13.77 -6.25
CA SER A 266 -5.07 -15.08 -5.79
C SER A 266 -5.83 -15.06 -4.47
N HIS A 267 -5.83 -13.94 -3.75
CA HIS A 267 -6.51 -13.79 -2.46
C HIS A 267 -7.31 -12.48 -2.43
N ASP A 268 -8.63 -12.59 -2.30
CA ASP A 268 -9.55 -11.44 -2.27
C ASP A 268 -9.26 -10.53 -1.07
N HIS A 269 -8.93 -9.28 -1.36
CA HIS A 269 -8.53 -8.29 -0.37
C HIS A 269 -8.74 -6.86 -0.85
N PHE A 270 -8.83 -5.95 0.10
CA PHE A 270 -8.91 -4.50 -0.10
C PHE A 270 -7.80 -3.80 0.66
N GLN A 271 -7.50 -2.57 0.25
CA GLN A 271 -6.60 -1.68 0.98
C GLN A 271 -7.37 -0.44 1.43
N GLY A 272 -7.11 0.01 2.64
CA GLY A 272 -7.77 1.15 3.25
C GLY A 272 -6.89 1.87 4.24
N GLY A 273 -7.47 2.80 4.98
CA GLY A 273 -6.78 3.54 6.02
C GLY A 273 -7.40 4.90 6.29
N HIS A 274 -6.79 5.66 7.17
CA HIS A 274 -7.21 6.99 7.57
C HIS A 274 -6.35 8.05 6.87
N TYR A 275 -6.65 8.31 5.60
CA TYR A 275 -5.91 9.31 4.81
C TYR A 275 -6.77 9.88 3.69
N ASP A 276 -6.67 11.20 3.48
CA ASP A 276 -7.34 11.93 2.41
C ASP A 276 -6.38 12.22 1.25
N PHE A 277 -6.38 11.34 0.26
CA PHE A 277 -5.57 11.51 -0.96
C PHE A 277 -6.04 12.68 -1.83
N ALA A 278 -5.18 13.14 -2.74
CA ALA A 278 -5.50 14.20 -3.67
C ALA A 278 -6.77 13.90 -4.50
N MET A 279 -6.95 12.65 -4.95
CA MET A 279 -8.16 12.25 -5.69
C MET A 279 -9.44 12.39 -4.85
N ALA A 280 -9.39 12.09 -3.55
CA ALA A 280 -10.56 12.24 -2.67
C ALA A 280 -11.01 13.72 -2.56
N LYS A 281 -10.05 14.66 -2.58
CA LYS A 281 -10.27 16.10 -2.50
C LYS A 281 -10.63 16.72 -3.86
N ALA A 282 -10.38 16.01 -4.96
CA ALA A 282 -10.65 16.51 -6.31
C ALA A 282 -12.16 16.69 -6.53
N PRO A 283 -12.61 17.83 -7.12
CA PRO A 283 -14.03 18.09 -7.35
C PRO A 283 -14.58 17.28 -8.53
N ILE A 284 -15.90 17.11 -8.56
CA ILE A 284 -16.63 16.77 -9.78
C ILE A 284 -16.54 17.96 -10.73
N GLU A 285 -15.95 17.78 -11.90
CA GLU A 285 -15.85 18.84 -12.92
C GLU A 285 -16.96 18.78 -13.95
N THR A 286 -17.54 17.58 -14.17
CA THR A 286 -18.63 17.38 -15.12
C THR A 286 -19.71 16.55 -14.43
N PRO A 287 -20.77 17.16 -13.92
CA PRO A 287 -21.94 16.44 -13.42
C PRO A 287 -22.56 15.59 -14.53
N VAL A 288 -22.98 14.37 -14.16
CA VAL A 288 -23.69 13.44 -15.07
C VAL A 288 -24.92 12.88 -14.36
N VAL A 289 -25.90 12.43 -15.15
CA VAL A 289 -27.12 11.83 -14.63
C VAL A 289 -27.25 10.42 -15.20
N PHE A 290 -27.59 9.47 -14.34
CA PHE A 290 -27.89 8.09 -14.74
C PHE A 290 -29.41 7.85 -14.65
N ALA A 291 -30.01 7.42 -15.73
CA ALA A 291 -31.45 7.19 -15.83
C ALA A 291 -31.95 6.19 -14.76
N GLY A 292 -32.92 6.62 -13.95
CA GLY A 292 -33.45 5.86 -12.82
C GLY A 292 -32.64 5.99 -11.50
N PHE A 293 -31.66 6.91 -11.45
CA PHE A 293 -30.81 7.17 -10.28
C PHE A 293 -30.72 8.66 -9.94
N ASP A 294 -31.87 9.35 -10.00
CA ASP A 294 -31.96 10.79 -9.70
C ASP A 294 -31.65 11.12 -8.25
N ASP A 295 -31.63 10.11 -7.38
CA ASP A 295 -31.27 10.18 -5.96
C ASP A 295 -29.75 10.09 -5.71
N ILE A 296 -28.95 9.86 -6.76
CA ILE A 296 -27.48 9.76 -6.69
C ILE A 296 -26.84 10.99 -7.33
N GLU A 297 -26.04 11.73 -6.56
CA GLU A 297 -25.12 12.72 -7.12
C GLU A 297 -23.99 11.99 -7.85
N ALA A 298 -23.81 12.26 -9.15
CA ALA A 298 -22.81 11.59 -9.96
C ALA A 298 -22.06 12.58 -10.88
N GLY A 299 -20.80 12.25 -11.18
CA GLY A 299 -20.03 13.08 -12.10
C GLY A 299 -18.62 12.57 -12.37
N ILE A 300 -18.01 13.14 -13.41
CA ILE A 300 -16.61 12.92 -13.77
C ILE A 300 -15.73 13.79 -12.88
N VAL A 301 -14.75 13.19 -12.22
CA VAL A 301 -13.84 13.87 -11.30
C VAL A 301 -12.74 14.59 -12.08
N LYS A 302 -12.33 15.77 -11.63
CA LYS A 302 -11.16 16.49 -12.14
C LYS A 302 -9.87 15.76 -11.70
N TRP A 303 -9.54 14.71 -12.43
CA TRP A 303 -8.41 13.82 -12.12
C TRP A 303 -7.69 13.40 -13.41
N PRO A 304 -6.38 13.10 -13.39
CA PRO A 304 -5.67 12.67 -14.60
C PRO A 304 -6.25 11.37 -15.17
N MET A 305 -6.64 10.44 -14.30
CA MET A 305 -7.31 9.19 -14.70
C MET A 305 -8.82 9.37 -14.82
N SER A 306 -9.48 8.41 -15.46
CA SER A 306 -10.92 8.46 -15.76
C SER A 306 -11.74 7.96 -14.58
N VAL A 307 -12.32 8.86 -13.80
CA VAL A 307 -13.03 8.56 -12.55
C VAL A 307 -14.47 9.04 -12.61
N ILE A 308 -15.42 8.13 -12.32
CA ILE A 308 -16.83 8.44 -12.05
C ILE A 308 -17.02 8.42 -10.53
N ARG A 309 -17.43 9.52 -9.94
CA ARG A 309 -17.80 9.63 -8.52
C ARG A 309 -19.29 9.52 -8.36
N LEU A 310 -19.72 8.67 -7.44
CA LEU A 310 -21.11 8.49 -7.04
C LEU A 310 -21.26 8.80 -5.56
N ARG A 311 -22.29 9.55 -5.18
CA ARG A 311 -22.56 9.91 -3.79
C ARG A 311 -24.04 9.73 -3.47
N CYS A 312 -24.35 8.99 -2.40
CA CYS A 312 -25.71 8.77 -1.90
C CYS A 312 -25.68 8.37 -0.41
N ARG A 313 -26.80 8.56 0.28
CA ARG A 313 -26.98 8.03 1.65
C ARG A 313 -27.33 6.54 1.67
N ASP A 314 -27.91 6.03 0.59
CA ASP A 314 -28.33 4.64 0.45
C ASP A 314 -27.23 3.80 -0.24
N LYS A 315 -26.61 2.89 0.53
CA LYS A 315 -25.60 1.96 0.02
C LYS A 315 -26.12 1.07 -1.10
N ALA A 316 -27.38 0.58 -0.99
CA ALA A 316 -27.95 -0.34 -1.95
C ALA A 316 -28.12 0.31 -3.34
N ARG A 317 -28.50 1.59 -3.35
CA ARG A 317 -28.60 2.38 -4.59
C ARG A 317 -27.23 2.58 -5.24
N LEU A 318 -26.17 2.86 -4.44
CA LEU A 318 -24.82 2.96 -4.95
C LEU A 318 -24.32 1.65 -5.55
N VAL A 319 -24.58 0.52 -4.87
CA VAL A 319 -24.23 -0.82 -5.38
C VAL A 319 -24.93 -1.12 -6.71
N GLU A 320 -26.23 -0.78 -6.81
CA GLU A 320 -27.02 -1.01 -8.02
C GLU A 320 -26.47 -0.22 -9.22
N LEU A 321 -26.17 1.07 -9.04
CA LEU A 321 -25.61 1.90 -10.10
C LEU A 321 -24.17 1.49 -10.45
N ALA A 322 -23.34 1.21 -9.46
CA ALA A 322 -21.96 0.79 -9.70
C ALA A 322 -21.90 -0.54 -10.49
N ASP A 323 -22.77 -1.48 -10.16
CA ASP A 323 -22.89 -2.75 -10.88
C ASP A 323 -23.34 -2.54 -12.35
N ARG A 324 -24.32 -1.65 -12.58
CA ARG A 324 -24.74 -1.25 -13.93
C ARG A 324 -23.60 -0.62 -14.73
N ILE A 325 -22.83 0.29 -14.12
CA ILE A 325 -21.66 0.92 -14.76
C ILE A 325 -20.59 -0.12 -15.07
N LEU A 326 -20.28 -1.03 -14.14
CA LEU A 326 -19.32 -2.11 -14.35
C LEU A 326 -19.74 -3.04 -15.49
N ALA A 327 -21.01 -3.46 -15.50
CA ALA A 327 -21.56 -4.34 -16.56
C ALA A 327 -21.44 -3.66 -17.93
N ALA A 328 -21.81 -2.40 -18.04
CA ALA A 328 -21.66 -1.63 -19.26
C ALA A 328 -20.17 -1.51 -19.67
N TRP A 329 -19.28 -1.16 -18.72
CA TRP A 329 -17.85 -0.99 -18.99
C TRP A 329 -17.19 -2.26 -19.50
N ARG A 330 -17.49 -3.42 -18.90
CA ARG A 330 -16.92 -4.70 -19.31
C ARG A 330 -17.21 -5.08 -20.76
N GLY A 331 -18.32 -4.63 -21.32
CA GLY A 331 -18.68 -4.87 -22.73
C GLY A 331 -18.43 -3.69 -23.66
N TYR A 332 -17.93 -2.55 -23.16
CA TYR A 332 -17.85 -1.31 -23.93
C TYR A 332 -16.62 -1.27 -24.85
N THR A 333 -16.89 -1.04 -26.15
CA THR A 333 -15.87 -0.78 -27.17
C THR A 333 -16.15 0.58 -27.80
N ASP A 334 -15.14 1.43 -27.91
CA ASP A 334 -15.14 2.69 -28.64
C ASP A 334 -13.83 2.78 -29.41
N GLU A 335 -13.84 2.35 -30.67
CA GLU A 335 -12.66 2.33 -31.53
C GLU A 335 -12.05 3.74 -31.71
N SER A 336 -12.92 4.79 -31.73
CA SER A 336 -12.47 6.18 -31.88
C SER A 336 -11.64 6.67 -30.69
N ALA A 337 -11.77 6.04 -29.52
CA ALA A 337 -11.00 6.30 -28.32
C ALA A 337 -9.99 5.19 -28.00
N PHE A 338 -9.78 4.25 -28.93
CA PHE A 338 -8.94 3.07 -28.77
C PHE A 338 -9.32 2.17 -27.60
N ILE A 339 -10.61 2.12 -27.24
CA ILE A 339 -11.13 1.27 -26.18
C ILE A 339 -11.71 0.02 -26.78
N TYR A 340 -11.14 -1.12 -26.41
CA TYR A 340 -11.62 -2.44 -26.81
C TYR A 340 -11.93 -3.25 -25.56
N ALA A 341 -13.17 -3.75 -25.48
CA ALA A 341 -13.59 -4.61 -24.36
C ALA A 341 -12.85 -5.95 -24.38
N PHE A 342 -12.59 -6.47 -25.59
CA PHE A 342 -11.95 -7.77 -25.81
C PHE A 342 -11.02 -7.73 -27.02
N THR A 343 -9.94 -8.54 -26.97
CA THR A 343 -9.12 -8.91 -28.11
C THR A 343 -8.92 -10.42 -28.07
N ASP A 344 -9.30 -11.12 -29.13
CA ASP A 344 -9.25 -12.59 -29.22
C ASP A 344 -9.90 -13.32 -28.03
N GLY A 345 -10.99 -12.75 -27.51
CA GLY A 345 -11.72 -13.27 -26.36
C GLY A 345 -11.12 -12.93 -24.98
N VAL A 346 -9.99 -12.23 -24.92
CA VAL A 346 -9.36 -11.78 -23.68
C VAL A 346 -9.98 -10.44 -23.25
N PRO A 347 -10.52 -10.31 -22.01
CA PRO A 347 -11.14 -9.09 -21.54
C PRO A 347 -10.08 -8.05 -21.15
N HIS A 348 -10.38 -6.76 -21.39
CA HIS A 348 -9.51 -5.64 -21.09
C HIS A 348 -10.10 -4.66 -20.07
N ASN A 349 -11.41 -4.53 -20.00
CA ASN A 349 -12.08 -3.53 -19.17
C ASN A 349 -12.34 -4.03 -17.75
N THR A 350 -11.96 -3.23 -16.77
CA THR A 350 -12.27 -3.42 -15.35
C THR A 350 -12.34 -2.08 -14.63
N ILE A 351 -12.61 -2.10 -13.33
CA ILE A 351 -12.70 -0.91 -12.48
C ILE A 351 -11.81 -1.08 -11.24
N THR A 352 -11.17 0.00 -10.82
CA THR A 352 -10.57 0.15 -9.48
C THR A 352 -11.55 0.96 -8.62
N PRO A 353 -12.35 0.31 -7.73
CA PRO A 353 -13.34 1.01 -6.90
C PRO A 353 -12.75 1.47 -5.58
N ILE A 354 -13.15 2.68 -5.13
CA ILE A 354 -12.73 3.24 -3.84
C ILE A 354 -13.96 3.82 -3.15
N ALA A 355 -14.19 3.38 -1.91
CA ALA A 355 -15.30 3.83 -1.07
C ALA A 355 -14.82 4.65 0.13
N ARG A 356 -15.62 5.63 0.56
CA ARG A 356 -15.45 6.39 1.79
C ARG A 356 -16.78 7.00 2.25
N GLN A 357 -16.78 7.58 3.44
CA GLN A 357 -17.88 8.45 3.87
C GLN A 357 -17.44 9.91 3.80
N ASN A 358 -18.33 10.77 3.35
CA ASN A 358 -18.11 12.21 3.29
C ASN A 358 -19.43 12.95 3.54
N GLY A 359 -19.46 13.81 4.58
CA GLY A 359 -20.64 14.64 4.89
C GLY A 359 -21.90 13.83 5.19
N GLY A 360 -21.78 12.63 5.76
CA GLY A 360 -22.91 11.75 6.08
C GLY A 360 -23.48 10.98 4.88
N CYS A 361 -22.80 11.03 3.73
CA CYS A 361 -23.08 10.23 2.54
C CYS A 361 -21.98 9.20 2.31
N PHE A 362 -22.33 8.07 1.74
CA PHE A 362 -21.37 7.16 1.13
C PHE A 362 -20.93 7.72 -0.22
N GLU A 363 -19.65 7.62 -0.50
CA GLU A 363 -19.04 8.05 -1.74
C GLU A 363 -18.27 6.88 -2.34
N LEU A 364 -18.47 6.62 -3.64
CA LEU A 364 -17.83 5.55 -4.38
C LEU A 364 -17.20 6.13 -5.65
N ASP A 365 -15.88 6.06 -5.75
CA ASP A 365 -15.14 6.40 -6.95
C ASP A 365 -14.91 5.14 -7.78
N LEU A 366 -15.30 5.17 -9.04
CA LEU A 366 -15.13 4.10 -10.02
C LEU A 366 -14.06 4.55 -11.03
N VAL A 367 -12.83 4.07 -10.86
CA VAL A 367 -11.74 4.38 -11.79
C VAL A 367 -11.73 3.36 -12.91
N LEU A 368 -12.02 3.82 -14.13
CA LEU A 368 -12.07 2.97 -15.32
C LEU A 368 -10.65 2.52 -15.69
N ARG A 369 -10.47 1.23 -15.94
CA ARG A 369 -9.20 0.62 -16.31
C ARG A 369 -9.36 -0.22 -17.57
N ASN A 370 -8.29 -0.26 -18.37
CA ASN A 370 -8.18 -1.12 -19.54
C ASN A 370 -6.72 -1.57 -19.66
N ASN A 371 -6.48 -2.86 -19.92
CA ASN A 371 -5.13 -3.45 -19.97
C ASN A 371 -4.69 -3.88 -21.38
N ILE A 372 -5.30 -3.32 -22.42
CA ILE A 372 -4.92 -3.62 -23.82
C ILE A 372 -3.46 -3.27 -24.06
N THR A 373 -2.78 -4.10 -24.83
CA THR A 373 -1.37 -3.90 -25.24
C THR A 373 -1.28 -3.75 -26.77
N THR A 374 -0.23 -3.08 -27.22
CA THR A 374 0.18 -3.02 -28.63
C THR A 374 1.68 -3.30 -28.74
N PRO A 375 2.24 -3.54 -29.94
CA PRO A 375 3.67 -3.64 -30.12
C PRO A 375 4.46 -2.42 -29.62
N GLU A 376 3.88 -1.21 -29.73
CA GLU A 376 4.45 0.05 -29.26
C GLU A 376 4.34 0.19 -27.73
N HIS A 377 3.30 -0.39 -27.14
CA HIS A 377 3.01 -0.36 -25.71
C HIS A 377 2.84 -1.78 -25.12
N PRO A 378 3.92 -2.56 -25.02
CA PRO A 378 3.87 -3.97 -24.63
C PRO A 378 3.50 -4.19 -23.17
N LEU A 379 3.60 -3.17 -22.32
CA LEU A 379 3.17 -3.20 -20.90
C LEU A 379 1.73 -2.70 -20.71
N GLY A 380 1.14 -2.10 -21.73
CA GLY A 380 -0.21 -1.55 -21.74
C GLY A 380 -0.27 -0.17 -22.40
N VAL A 381 -1.33 0.08 -23.17
CA VAL A 381 -1.60 1.40 -23.74
C VAL A 381 -1.93 2.41 -22.63
N TYR A 382 -2.69 1.96 -21.62
CA TYR A 382 -3.08 2.72 -20.44
C TYR A 382 -2.20 2.38 -19.24
N HIS A 383 -0.88 2.56 -19.43
CA HIS A 383 0.19 2.24 -18.51
C HIS A 383 1.28 3.30 -18.67
N PRO A 384 2.15 3.58 -17.68
CA PRO A 384 3.26 4.48 -17.85
C PRO A 384 4.06 4.16 -19.11
N HIS A 385 4.24 5.14 -19.99
CA HIS A 385 4.96 4.96 -21.25
C HIS A 385 6.48 4.92 -21.03
N ALA A 386 7.21 4.43 -22.02
CA ALA A 386 8.63 4.06 -21.92
C ALA A 386 9.53 5.22 -21.44
N GLU A 387 9.23 6.47 -21.87
CA GLU A 387 9.99 7.66 -21.50
C GLU A 387 9.90 7.99 -20.00
N LEU A 388 8.87 7.46 -19.29
CA LEU A 388 8.68 7.67 -17.84
C LEU A 388 9.30 6.55 -16.99
N HIS A 389 9.76 5.46 -17.60
CA HIS A 389 10.23 4.25 -16.90
C HIS A 389 11.49 4.49 -16.08
N HIS A 390 12.27 5.53 -16.36
CA HIS A 390 13.42 5.91 -15.55
C HIS A 390 13.01 6.28 -14.10
N ILE A 391 11.79 6.76 -13.90
CA ILE A 391 11.19 7.07 -12.58
C ILE A 391 10.22 5.99 -12.15
N LYS A 392 9.20 5.66 -12.98
CA LYS A 392 8.12 4.73 -12.63
C LYS A 392 7.79 3.81 -13.82
N LYS A 393 8.11 2.53 -13.67
CA LYS A 393 7.85 1.49 -14.69
C LYS A 393 6.75 0.52 -14.24
N GLU A 394 6.57 0.35 -12.94
CA GLU A 394 5.65 -0.62 -12.35
C GLU A 394 4.19 -0.25 -12.63
N ASN A 395 3.32 -1.24 -12.54
CA ASN A 395 1.88 -1.07 -12.69
C ASN A 395 1.32 -0.04 -11.69
N ILE A 396 0.31 0.71 -12.13
CA ILE A 396 -0.39 1.71 -11.31
C ILE A 396 -1.50 1.01 -10.52
N GLY A 397 -1.22 0.78 -9.24
CA GLY A 397 -2.15 0.18 -8.29
C GLY A 397 -3.05 1.19 -7.62
N LEU A 398 -3.87 0.70 -6.66
CA LEU A 398 -4.86 1.50 -5.94
C LEU A 398 -4.26 2.78 -5.32
N ILE A 399 -3.08 2.67 -4.72
CA ILE A 399 -2.44 3.78 -3.99
C ILE A 399 -2.00 4.87 -4.96
N GLU A 400 -1.36 4.49 -6.06
CA GLU A 400 -0.94 5.43 -7.10
C GLU A 400 -2.14 6.10 -7.77
N VAL A 401 -3.19 5.33 -8.05
CA VAL A 401 -4.46 5.84 -8.62
C VAL A 401 -5.01 7.01 -7.80
N MET A 402 -4.89 6.96 -6.47
CA MET A 402 -5.38 8.00 -5.56
C MET A 402 -4.44 9.21 -5.44
N GLY A 403 -3.24 9.14 -6.00
CA GLY A 403 -2.29 10.27 -6.04
C GLY A 403 -1.08 10.17 -5.13
N LEU A 404 -0.71 8.95 -4.68
CA LEU A 404 0.53 8.72 -3.94
C LEU A 404 1.49 7.84 -4.76
N ALA A 405 2.60 8.40 -5.20
CA ALA A 405 3.67 7.64 -5.84
C ALA A 405 4.45 6.83 -4.82
N VAL A 406 4.53 5.51 -5.01
CA VAL A 406 5.46 4.63 -4.30
C VAL A 406 6.60 4.31 -5.24
N LEU A 407 7.74 4.98 -5.06
CA LEU A 407 8.90 4.91 -5.93
C LEU A 407 9.97 3.97 -5.36
N PRO A 408 10.77 3.31 -6.22
CA PRO A 408 11.78 2.34 -5.80
C PRO A 408 12.96 3.00 -5.06
N ALA A 409 13.57 2.26 -4.12
CA ALA A 409 14.66 2.73 -3.27
C ALA A 409 15.89 3.22 -4.06
N ARG A 410 16.15 2.63 -5.27
CA ARG A 410 17.25 3.03 -6.15
C ARG A 410 17.28 4.53 -6.44
N LEU A 411 16.11 5.17 -6.53
CA LEU A 411 16.01 6.61 -6.85
C LEU A 411 16.65 7.51 -5.80
N LYS A 412 16.85 7.05 -4.57
CA LYS A 412 17.59 7.83 -3.56
C LYS A 412 19.04 8.08 -4.00
N ALA A 413 19.74 7.03 -4.41
CA ALA A 413 21.12 7.13 -4.88
C ALA A 413 21.15 7.83 -6.26
N GLU A 414 20.34 7.36 -7.20
CA GLU A 414 20.30 7.88 -8.57
C GLU A 414 20.05 9.39 -8.63
N LEU A 415 19.11 9.94 -7.84
CA LEU A 415 18.84 11.38 -7.83
C LEU A 415 19.96 12.18 -7.15
N THR A 416 20.69 11.59 -6.19
CA THR A 416 21.86 12.21 -5.59
C THR A 416 23.01 12.29 -6.59
N ASP A 417 23.32 11.18 -7.23
CA ASP A 417 24.41 11.08 -8.23
C ASP A 417 24.09 11.95 -9.45
N LEU A 418 22.81 11.99 -9.87
CA LEU A 418 22.34 12.83 -10.97
C LEU A 418 22.51 14.32 -10.65
N ARG A 419 22.18 14.76 -9.45
CA ARG A 419 22.42 16.13 -8.98
C ARG A 419 23.91 16.47 -9.11
N ASP A 420 24.78 15.60 -8.63
CA ASP A 420 26.22 15.83 -8.59
C ASP A 420 26.80 15.85 -10.02
N ALA A 421 26.35 14.96 -10.91
CA ALA A 421 26.70 14.93 -12.32
C ALA A 421 26.26 16.19 -13.08
N ILE A 422 25.04 16.69 -12.84
CA ILE A 422 24.53 17.93 -13.44
C ILE A 422 25.40 19.13 -13.02
N LEU A 423 25.73 19.23 -11.74
CA LEU A 423 26.51 20.34 -11.20
C LEU A 423 27.97 20.31 -11.67
N ALA A 424 28.53 19.13 -11.85
CA ALA A 424 29.89 18.93 -12.38
C ALA A 424 29.97 19.06 -13.91
N GLY A 425 28.82 19.06 -14.60
CA GLY A 425 28.82 19.00 -16.08
C GLY A 425 29.31 17.67 -16.64
N SER A 426 29.17 16.59 -15.89
CA SER A 426 29.62 15.25 -16.27
C SER A 426 28.77 14.66 -17.40
N ASP A 427 29.32 13.70 -18.14
CA ASP A 427 28.60 12.95 -19.17
C ASP A 427 27.66 11.92 -18.53
N ILE A 428 26.37 12.26 -18.44
CA ILE A 428 25.31 11.40 -17.88
C ILE A 428 25.06 10.19 -18.79
N ARG A 429 25.23 10.32 -20.12
CA ARG A 429 25.03 9.23 -21.08
C ARG A 429 26.11 8.15 -21.01
N GLY A 430 27.29 8.52 -20.55
CA GLY A 430 28.42 7.59 -20.36
C GLY A 430 28.37 6.83 -19.02
N ASP A 431 27.44 7.13 -18.12
CA ASP A 431 27.27 6.46 -16.83
C ASP A 431 26.14 5.42 -16.90
N GLU A 432 26.48 4.14 -16.78
CA GLU A 432 25.50 3.02 -16.89
C GLU A 432 24.32 3.13 -15.91
N THR A 433 24.50 3.78 -14.75
CA THR A 433 23.46 3.96 -13.73
C THR A 433 22.53 5.11 -14.09
N LEU A 434 23.08 6.17 -14.69
CA LEU A 434 22.38 7.44 -14.92
C LEU A 434 21.89 7.59 -16.36
N GLU A 435 22.40 6.81 -17.33
CA GLU A 435 22.06 6.89 -18.77
C GLU A 435 20.54 6.97 -19.01
N LYS A 436 19.76 6.18 -18.28
CA LYS A 436 18.29 6.15 -18.38
C LYS A 436 17.60 7.48 -18.05
N HIS A 437 18.29 8.41 -17.37
CA HIS A 437 17.81 9.76 -17.05
C HIS A 437 18.31 10.83 -18.02
N ALA A 438 19.18 10.49 -18.97
CA ALA A 438 19.88 11.48 -19.77
C ALA A 438 18.96 12.34 -20.62
N ASP A 439 17.99 11.74 -21.34
CA ASP A 439 17.03 12.48 -22.17
C ASP A 439 16.17 13.42 -21.32
N TRP A 440 15.72 12.96 -20.16
CA TRP A 440 14.99 13.78 -19.19
C TRP A 440 15.82 14.97 -18.70
N VAL A 441 17.10 14.76 -18.35
CA VAL A 441 17.98 15.86 -17.91
C VAL A 441 18.23 16.85 -19.04
N ASP A 442 18.39 16.40 -20.27
CA ASP A 442 18.54 17.29 -21.43
C ASP A 442 17.30 18.14 -21.65
N GLU A 443 16.09 17.57 -21.49
CA GLU A 443 14.83 18.31 -21.50
C GLU A 443 14.81 19.36 -20.36
N LEU A 444 15.13 18.95 -19.12
CA LEU A 444 15.14 19.85 -17.98
C LEU A 444 16.09 21.04 -18.14
N LYS A 445 17.27 20.85 -18.75
CA LYS A 445 18.22 21.92 -19.03
C LYS A 445 17.68 23.00 -19.98
N THR A 446 16.64 22.70 -20.77
CA THR A 446 15.99 23.70 -21.63
C THR A 446 15.07 24.64 -20.85
N HIS A 447 14.57 24.23 -19.69
CA HIS A 447 13.59 24.95 -18.89
C HIS A 447 14.14 25.45 -17.54
N HIS A 448 15.24 24.84 -17.05
CA HIS A 448 15.82 25.15 -15.74
C HIS A 448 17.28 25.56 -15.84
N ARG A 449 17.66 26.52 -15.00
CA ARG A 449 19.08 26.81 -14.73
C ARG A 449 19.45 26.14 -13.40
N PHE A 450 20.31 25.16 -13.48
CA PHE A 450 20.79 24.40 -12.32
C PHE A 450 21.88 25.15 -11.56
N THR A 451 21.77 25.19 -10.24
CA THR A 451 22.77 25.70 -9.28
C THR A 451 22.89 24.76 -8.10
N ALA A 452 23.95 24.91 -7.30
CA ALA A 452 24.13 24.08 -6.10
C ALA A 452 22.94 24.18 -5.12
N GLU A 453 22.26 25.33 -5.07
CA GLU A 453 21.16 25.62 -4.15
C GLU A 453 19.83 25.05 -4.62
N ASN A 454 19.60 24.94 -5.93
CA ASN A 454 18.24 24.61 -6.47
C ASN A 454 18.12 23.23 -7.13
N THR A 455 19.24 22.60 -7.53
CA THR A 455 19.18 21.36 -8.32
C THR A 455 18.42 20.24 -7.65
N ALA A 456 18.61 20.03 -6.34
CA ALA A 456 17.93 18.98 -5.60
C ALA A 456 16.39 19.20 -5.57
N GLU A 457 15.96 20.46 -5.40
CA GLU A 457 14.54 20.79 -5.38
C GLU A 457 13.91 20.68 -6.78
N ILE A 458 14.60 21.15 -7.83
CA ILE A 458 14.14 20.99 -9.21
C ILE A 458 13.92 19.49 -9.50
N LEU A 459 14.91 18.62 -9.20
CA LEU A 459 14.76 17.19 -9.44
C LEU A 459 13.57 16.58 -8.69
N ARG A 460 13.29 17.01 -7.43
CA ARG A 460 12.12 16.56 -6.69
C ARG A 460 10.82 16.98 -7.35
N GLN A 461 10.71 18.24 -7.76
CA GLN A 461 9.50 18.76 -8.42
C GLN A 461 9.28 18.06 -9.76
N GLU A 462 10.34 17.85 -10.52
CA GLU A 462 10.26 17.19 -11.83
C GLU A 462 9.92 15.69 -11.72
N VAL A 463 10.38 14.99 -10.67
CA VAL A 463 9.89 13.63 -10.34
C VAL A 463 8.38 13.63 -10.10
N GLY A 464 7.87 14.66 -9.41
CA GLY A 464 6.43 14.84 -9.21
C GLY A 464 5.68 15.08 -10.52
N ALA A 465 6.26 15.88 -11.42
CA ALA A 465 5.71 16.13 -12.77
C ALA A 465 5.67 14.84 -13.61
N VAL A 466 6.73 14.02 -13.54
CA VAL A 466 6.74 12.69 -14.18
C VAL A 466 5.61 11.82 -13.62
N PHE A 467 5.39 11.81 -12.31
CA PHE A 467 4.30 11.02 -11.73
C PHE A 467 2.91 11.53 -12.16
N ALA A 468 2.71 12.83 -12.33
CA ALA A 468 1.47 13.36 -12.88
C ALA A 468 1.23 12.88 -14.33
N ARG A 469 2.29 12.78 -15.16
CA ARG A 469 2.23 12.17 -16.50
C ARG A 469 1.93 10.67 -16.44
N VAL A 470 2.56 9.95 -15.51
CA VAL A 470 2.27 8.53 -15.24
C VAL A 470 0.78 8.27 -14.99
N LEU A 471 0.13 9.13 -14.19
CA LEU A 471 -1.32 9.02 -13.97
C LEU A 471 -2.13 9.36 -15.22
N ALA A 472 -1.67 10.30 -16.03
CA ALA A 472 -2.35 10.66 -17.29
C ALA A 472 -2.26 9.51 -18.30
N ASP A 473 -1.08 8.88 -18.46
CA ASP A 473 -0.90 7.71 -19.33
C ASP A 473 -1.77 6.52 -18.90
N ALA A 474 -1.98 6.36 -17.58
CA ALA A 474 -2.86 5.32 -17.03
C ALA A 474 -4.36 5.65 -17.16
N GLY A 475 -4.73 6.84 -17.59
CA GLY A 475 -6.10 7.29 -17.82
C GLY A 475 -6.67 6.77 -19.14
N VAL A 476 -7.86 6.14 -19.10
CA VAL A 476 -8.50 5.56 -20.29
C VAL A 476 -8.99 6.65 -21.26
N TYR A 477 -9.50 7.75 -20.72
CA TYR A 477 -9.93 8.91 -21.51
C TYR A 477 -8.93 10.05 -21.29
N ALA A 478 -8.22 10.44 -22.35
CA ALA A 478 -7.28 11.56 -22.29
C ALA A 478 -7.98 12.87 -21.85
N ARG A 479 -7.22 13.76 -21.21
CA ARG A 479 -7.72 15.04 -20.73
C ARG A 479 -7.81 16.10 -21.85
N THR A 480 -8.29 15.69 -23.02
CA THR A 480 -8.53 16.52 -24.20
C THR A 480 -10.04 16.69 -24.46
N PRO A 481 -10.47 17.63 -25.30
CA PRO A 481 -11.88 17.74 -25.71
C PRO A 481 -12.44 16.43 -26.29
N GLU A 482 -11.65 15.72 -27.11
CA GLU A 482 -12.00 14.46 -27.74
C GLU A 482 -12.14 13.34 -26.70
N GLY A 483 -11.20 13.23 -25.76
CA GLY A 483 -11.25 12.25 -24.67
C GLY A 483 -12.44 12.52 -23.74
N LYS A 484 -12.75 13.79 -23.46
CA LYS A 484 -13.93 14.17 -22.67
C LYS A 484 -15.23 13.80 -23.41
N ALA A 485 -15.30 14.03 -24.71
CA ALA A 485 -16.45 13.64 -25.53
C ALA A 485 -16.62 12.11 -25.54
N ALA A 486 -15.52 11.36 -25.66
CA ALA A 486 -15.52 9.89 -25.59
C ALA A 486 -16.02 9.38 -24.21
N PHE A 487 -15.59 10.02 -23.12
CA PHE A 487 -16.07 9.66 -21.78
C PHE A 487 -17.59 9.89 -21.65
N LEU A 488 -18.10 10.99 -22.18
CA LEU A 488 -19.56 11.26 -22.18
C LEU A 488 -20.33 10.25 -23.04
N ARG A 489 -19.78 9.76 -24.17
CA ARG A 489 -20.38 8.67 -24.93
C ARG A 489 -20.52 7.38 -24.11
N PHE A 490 -19.51 7.07 -23.28
CA PHE A 490 -19.64 5.95 -22.35
C PHE A 490 -20.77 6.16 -21.33
N ILE A 491 -20.89 7.37 -20.76
CA ILE A 491 -22.00 7.70 -19.84
C ILE A 491 -23.36 7.53 -20.54
N ASP A 492 -23.47 7.97 -21.80
CA ASP A 492 -24.69 7.78 -22.61
C ASP A 492 -24.95 6.28 -22.88
N ALA A 493 -23.93 5.49 -23.14
CA ALA A 493 -24.06 4.03 -23.30
C ALA A 493 -24.58 3.35 -22.02
N VAL A 494 -24.12 3.76 -20.82
CA VAL A 494 -24.67 3.29 -19.53
C VAL A 494 -26.16 3.62 -19.41
N ASN A 495 -26.60 4.74 -19.98
CA ASN A 495 -28.00 5.17 -20.00
C ASN A 495 -28.83 4.49 -21.11
N GLY A 496 -28.24 3.60 -21.92
CA GLY A 496 -28.94 2.94 -23.04
C GLY A 496 -29.23 3.88 -24.22
N LYS A 497 -28.47 4.98 -24.33
CA LYS A 497 -28.51 5.86 -25.50
C LYS A 497 -27.43 5.38 -26.48
N SER A 498 -27.82 5.03 -27.66
CA SER A 498 -26.93 4.63 -28.78
C SER A 498 -26.49 5.83 -29.58
#